data_2f01efd0ed529c182c50fca2a0a06044
#
_entry.id   2f01efd0ed529c182c50fca2a0a06044
#
_cell.length_a   1.000
_cell.length_b   1.000
_cell.length_c   1.000
_cell.angle_alpha   90.00
_cell.angle_beta   90.00
_cell.angle_gamma   90.00
#
_symmetry.space_group_name_H-M   'P 1'
#
loop_
_entity.id
_entity.type
_entity.pdbx_description
1 polymer ?
#
loop_
_entity_poly.entity_id
_entity_poly.type
_entity_poly.pdbx_seq_one_letter_code
_entity_poly.pdbx_strand_id
1 'polypeptide(L)'
;AIDLHAVNEIAALMHQKTQIHFFAKGLTSIVFEYASRHLLSLSRHVTLYQDTHIAYIQAEQLTQNDIVFLASLSGETEQVVRVAQIARARNAKTVVFTVNPTSRLAKQGDYLFHLVNDATTTLDVDTKSRCQLMLILNIIIKEFVQQSAFAMT
;
A
#
# COMPACT_ATOMS: atom_id res chain seq x y z
N ALA A 1 8.47 -12.59 -9.58
CA ALA A 1 9.64 -11.98 -8.93
C ALA A 1 9.30 -10.57 -8.46
N ILE A 2 9.83 -10.20 -7.30
CA ILE A 2 9.62 -8.87 -6.74
C ILE A 2 10.55 -7.88 -7.44
N ASP A 3 10.01 -6.74 -7.86
CA ASP A 3 10.77 -5.67 -8.49
C ASP A 3 11.55 -4.91 -7.41
N LEU A 4 12.82 -5.26 -7.24
CA LEU A 4 13.67 -4.65 -6.22
C LEU A 4 14.02 -3.20 -6.53
N HIS A 5 13.99 -2.80 -7.80
CA HIS A 5 14.18 -1.41 -8.18
C HIS A 5 13.01 -0.56 -7.68
N ALA A 6 11.78 -1.04 -7.85
CA ALA A 6 10.60 -0.36 -7.32
C ALA A 6 10.64 -0.29 -5.79
N VAL A 7 11.05 -1.37 -5.12
CA VAL A 7 11.21 -1.40 -3.65
C VAL A 7 12.17 -0.30 -3.20
N ASN A 8 13.30 -0.16 -3.88
CA ASN A 8 14.31 0.85 -3.56
C ASN A 8 13.75 2.27 -3.73
N GLU A 9 13.07 2.52 -4.84
CA GLU A 9 12.46 3.83 -5.10
C GLU A 9 11.37 4.16 -4.08
N ILE A 10 10.51 3.20 -3.75
CA ILE A 10 9.44 3.40 -2.77
C ILE A 10 10.02 3.73 -1.40
N ALA A 11 11.03 2.99 -0.97
CA ALA A 11 11.69 3.25 0.32
C ALA A 11 12.29 4.67 0.36
N ALA A 12 12.90 5.11 -0.74
CA ALA A 12 13.42 6.48 -0.83
C ALA A 12 12.31 7.52 -0.74
N LEU A 13 11.18 7.28 -1.41
CA LEU A 13 10.02 8.16 -1.32
C LEU A 13 9.46 8.22 0.09
N MET A 14 9.44 7.10 0.82
CA MET A 14 8.98 7.08 2.21
C MET A 14 9.81 7.98 3.11
N HIS A 15 11.10 8.15 2.83
CA HIS A 15 11.94 9.11 3.54
C HIS A 15 11.67 10.56 3.12
N GLN A 16 11.37 10.77 1.84
CA GLN A 16 11.18 12.10 1.26
C GLN A 16 9.81 12.69 1.55
N LYS A 17 8.78 11.82 1.59
CA LYS A 17 7.40 12.28 1.78
C LYS A 17 7.13 12.58 3.23
N THR A 18 6.28 13.58 3.47
CA THR A 18 5.91 14.00 4.82
C THR A 18 5.04 12.96 5.50
N GLN A 19 4.09 12.36 4.78
CA GLN A 19 3.14 11.43 5.32
C GLN A 19 3.05 10.15 4.51
N ILE A 20 2.91 9.05 5.21
CA ILE A 20 2.66 7.72 4.66
C ILE A 20 1.26 7.30 5.06
N HIS A 21 0.46 6.84 4.10
CA HIS A 21 -0.93 6.44 4.32
C HIS A 21 -1.15 5.01 3.82
N PHE A 22 -2.04 4.29 4.50
CA PHE A 22 -2.45 2.94 4.10
C PHE A 22 -3.97 2.86 4.06
N PHE A 23 -4.50 2.24 3.02
CA PHE A 23 -5.93 1.94 2.94
C PHE A 23 -6.20 0.63 2.20
N ALA A 24 -6.97 -0.24 2.84
CA ALA A 24 -7.52 -1.47 2.29
C ALA A 24 -8.76 -1.83 3.08
N LYS A 25 -9.54 -2.78 2.57
CA LYS A 25 -10.77 -3.25 3.22
C LYS A 25 -10.62 -4.71 3.64
N GLY A 26 -11.44 -5.11 4.61
CA GLY A 26 -11.52 -6.50 5.04
C GLY A 26 -10.21 -7.04 5.61
N LEU A 27 -9.94 -8.31 5.34
CA LEU A 27 -8.75 -8.99 5.85
C LEU A 27 -7.45 -8.36 5.35
N THR A 28 -7.46 -7.78 4.17
CA THR A 28 -6.30 -7.10 3.59
C THR A 28 -5.87 -5.91 4.44
N SER A 29 -6.81 -5.21 5.09
CA SER A 29 -6.50 -4.08 5.96
C SER A 29 -5.67 -4.48 7.18
N ILE A 30 -5.79 -5.72 7.65
CA ILE A 30 -5.02 -6.23 8.79
C ILE A 30 -3.53 -6.27 8.46
N VAL A 31 -3.18 -6.60 7.23
CA VAL A 31 -1.78 -6.59 6.78
C VAL A 31 -1.23 -5.17 6.81
N PHE A 32 -2.01 -4.19 6.39
CA PHE A 32 -1.61 -2.78 6.45
C PHE A 32 -1.53 -2.28 7.90
N GLU A 33 -2.38 -2.79 8.79
CA GLU A 33 -2.26 -2.49 10.21
C GLU A 33 -0.92 -2.99 10.77
N TYR A 34 -0.50 -4.20 10.39
CA TYR A 34 0.80 -4.71 10.76
C TYR A 34 1.93 -3.79 10.27
N ALA A 35 1.91 -3.41 8.99
CA ALA A 35 2.92 -2.53 8.43
C ALA A 35 2.95 -1.17 9.12
N SER A 36 1.78 -0.63 9.43
CA SER A 36 1.61 0.62 10.14
C SER A 36 2.24 0.59 11.53
N ARG A 37 1.97 -0.46 12.28
CA ARG A 37 2.56 -0.64 13.62
C ARG A 37 4.06 -0.87 13.55
N HIS A 38 4.52 -1.60 12.55
CA HIS A 38 5.96 -1.83 12.35
C HIS A 38 6.68 -0.49 12.12
N LEU A 39 6.16 0.34 11.23
CA LEU A 39 6.73 1.67 10.96
C LEU A 39 6.69 2.57 12.20
N LEU A 40 5.60 2.50 12.97
CA LEU A 40 5.50 3.25 14.22
C LEU A 40 6.58 2.82 15.21
N SER A 41 6.88 1.52 15.31
CA SER A 41 7.94 1.01 16.17
C SER A 41 9.33 1.52 15.75
N LEU A 42 9.47 1.94 14.50
CA LEU A 42 10.67 2.56 13.94
C LEU A 42 10.61 4.09 14.01
N SER A 43 9.70 4.63 14.81
CA SER A 43 9.48 6.06 15.01
C SER A 43 8.99 6.80 13.76
N ARG A 44 8.37 6.07 12.82
CA ARG A 44 7.78 6.68 11.64
C ARG A 44 6.26 6.65 11.74
N HIS A 45 5.66 7.82 11.89
CA HIS A 45 4.20 7.94 11.96
C HIS A 45 3.57 7.71 10.59
N VAL A 46 2.48 6.95 10.57
CA VAL A 46 1.71 6.69 9.37
C VAL A 46 0.22 6.83 9.69
N THR A 47 -0.58 7.05 8.67
CA THR A 47 -2.04 7.09 8.79
C THR A 47 -2.62 5.82 8.19
N LEU A 48 -3.36 5.07 8.99
CA LEU A 48 -4.15 3.93 8.51
C LEU A 48 -5.61 4.35 8.48
N TYR A 49 -6.21 4.35 7.31
CA TYR A 49 -7.62 4.72 7.17
C TYR A 49 -8.48 3.53 7.64
N GLN A 50 -9.23 3.74 8.71
CA GLN A 50 -10.08 2.71 9.32
C GLN A 50 -11.51 2.74 8.77
N ASP A 51 -12.01 3.92 8.43
CA ASP A 51 -13.37 4.16 8.02
C ASP A 51 -13.39 4.73 6.61
N THR A 52 -14.27 4.18 5.77
CA THR A 52 -14.34 4.58 4.35
C THR A 52 -14.71 6.05 4.18
N HIS A 53 -15.64 6.56 4.98
CA HIS A 53 -16.05 7.96 4.89
C HIS A 53 -14.88 8.88 5.24
N ILE A 54 -14.19 8.56 6.33
CA ILE A 54 -12.99 9.30 6.75
C ILE A 54 -11.89 9.19 5.68
N ALA A 55 -11.73 8.00 5.07
CA ALA A 55 -10.75 7.81 4.01
C ALA A 55 -10.97 8.76 2.83
N TYR A 56 -12.21 8.94 2.42
CA TYR A 56 -12.53 9.86 1.32
C TYR A 56 -12.21 11.30 1.69
N ILE A 57 -12.57 11.71 2.90
CA ILE A 57 -12.26 13.08 3.38
C ILE A 57 -10.75 13.29 3.44
N GLN A 58 -10.02 12.33 3.98
CA GLN A 58 -8.56 12.42 4.10
C GLN A 58 -7.87 12.39 2.74
N ALA A 59 -8.38 11.59 1.80
CA ALA A 59 -7.82 11.53 0.45
C ALA A 59 -7.91 12.88 -0.26
N GLU A 60 -8.99 13.62 -0.05
CA GLU A 60 -9.15 14.96 -0.62
C GLU A 60 -8.15 15.99 -0.04
N GLN A 61 -7.49 15.66 1.08
CA GLN A 61 -6.47 16.53 1.69
C GLN A 61 -5.05 16.13 1.25
N LEU A 62 -4.88 15.06 0.49
CA LEU A 62 -3.57 14.61 0.04
C LEU A 62 -2.91 15.65 -0.86
N THR A 63 -1.59 15.65 -0.86
CA THR A 63 -0.77 16.53 -1.69
C THR A 63 0.39 15.73 -2.28
N GLN A 64 1.20 16.37 -3.09
CA GLN A 64 2.43 15.78 -3.63
C GLN A 64 3.43 15.35 -2.56
N ASN A 65 3.23 15.76 -1.31
CA ASN A 65 4.10 15.38 -0.19
C ASN A 65 3.66 14.09 0.49
N ASP A 66 2.66 13.40 -0.07
CA ASP A 66 2.10 12.19 0.49
C ASP A 66 2.38 10.98 -0.39
N ILE A 67 2.50 9.82 0.27
CA ILE A 67 2.54 8.52 -0.41
C ILE A 67 1.45 7.63 0.20
N VAL A 68 0.70 6.94 -0.66
CA VAL A 68 -0.46 6.14 -0.25
C VAL A 68 -0.27 4.71 -0.74
N PHE A 69 -0.36 3.77 0.19
CA PHE A 69 -0.35 2.34 -0.09
C PHE A 69 -1.80 1.84 -0.13
N LEU A 70 -2.17 1.16 -1.21
CA LEU A 70 -3.53 0.67 -1.42
C LEU A 70 -3.47 -0.78 -1.89
N ALA A 71 -4.38 -1.60 -1.36
CA ALA A 71 -4.43 -3.00 -1.73
C ALA A 71 -5.86 -3.46 -1.91
N SER A 72 -6.08 -4.26 -2.94
CA SER A 72 -7.33 -4.97 -3.21
C SER A 72 -6.98 -6.20 -4.04
N LEU A 73 -7.28 -7.39 -3.54
CA LEU A 73 -6.92 -8.61 -4.27
C LEU A 73 -7.60 -8.64 -5.65
N SER A 74 -8.88 -8.30 -5.73
CA SER A 74 -9.57 -8.21 -7.03
C SER A 74 -9.16 -6.98 -7.85
N GLY A 75 -8.68 -5.95 -7.17
CA GLY A 75 -8.43 -4.65 -7.80
C GLY A 75 -9.69 -3.88 -8.14
N GLU A 76 -10.85 -4.37 -7.68
CA GLU A 76 -12.16 -3.79 -8.00
C GLU A 76 -12.94 -3.38 -6.76
N THR A 77 -12.32 -3.39 -5.58
CA THR A 77 -12.96 -2.90 -4.36
C THR A 77 -13.23 -1.40 -4.51
N GLU A 78 -14.50 -1.03 -4.62
CA GLU A 78 -14.91 0.32 -5.01
C GLU A 78 -14.27 1.40 -4.14
N GLN A 79 -14.29 1.21 -2.82
CA GLN A 79 -13.75 2.20 -1.89
C GLN A 79 -12.26 2.41 -2.08
N VAL A 80 -11.51 1.34 -2.31
CA VAL A 80 -10.05 1.40 -2.51
C VAL A 80 -9.72 2.07 -3.84
N VAL A 81 -10.44 1.70 -4.90
CA VAL A 81 -10.28 2.32 -6.22
C VAL A 81 -10.55 3.82 -6.14
N ARG A 82 -11.60 4.21 -5.41
CA ARG A 82 -11.97 5.63 -5.26
C ARG A 82 -10.87 6.42 -4.56
N VAL A 83 -10.34 5.91 -3.44
CA VAL A 83 -9.24 6.58 -2.74
C VAL A 83 -8.03 6.71 -3.64
N ALA A 84 -7.71 5.66 -4.42
CA ALA A 84 -6.59 5.70 -5.36
C ALA A 84 -6.78 6.79 -6.43
N GLN A 85 -7.99 6.91 -6.98
CA GLN A 85 -8.32 7.94 -7.97
C GLN A 85 -8.16 9.34 -7.38
N ILE A 86 -8.66 9.56 -6.17
CA ILE A 86 -8.54 10.85 -5.48
C ILE A 86 -7.06 11.16 -5.24
N ALA A 87 -6.29 10.19 -4.73
CA ALA A 87 -4.87 10.35 -4.46
C ALA A 87 -4.11 10.80 -5.70
N ARG A 88 -4.37 10.18 -6.85
CA ARG A 88 -3.72 10.56 -8.11
C ARG A 88 -4.12 11.95 -8.54
N ALA A 89 -5.40 12.29 -8.43
CA ALA A 89 -5.90 13.63 -8.76
C ALA A 89 -5.25 14.70 -7.89
N ARG A 90 -4.85 14.33 -6.66
CA ARG A 90 -4.17 15.23 -5.72
C ARG A 90 -2.64 15.20 -5.86
N ASN A 91 -2.10 14.48 -6.82
CA ASN A 91 -0.67 14.32 -7.10
C ASN A 91 0.12 13.60 -5.99
N ALA A 92 -0.56 12.85 -5.13
CA ALA A 92 0.10 11.96 -4.19
C ALA A 92 0.66 10.75 -4.95
N LYS A 93 1.76 10.18 -4.45
CA LYS A 93 2.30 8.94 -5.00
C LYS A 93 1.47 7.75 -4.52
N THR A 94 1.18 6.81 -5.42
CA THR A 94 0.39 5.63 -5.10
C THR A 94 1.19 4.36 -5.32
N VAL A 95 1.13 3.47 -4.33
CA VAL A 95 1.70 2.12 -4.39
C VAL A 95 0.54 1.14 -4.26
N VAL A 96 0.26 0.38 -5.29
CA VAL A 96 -0.91 -0.51 -5.31
C VAL A 96 -0.50 -1.97 -5.40
N PHE A 97 -1.29 -2.82 -4.74
CA PHE A 97 -1.10 -4.27 -4.68
C PHE A 97 -2.40 -4.94 -5.11
N THR A 98 -2.33 -5.79 -6.12
CA THR A 98 -3.52 -6.51 -6.61
C THR A 98 -3.11 -7.80 -7.33
N VAL A 99 -4.02 -8.77 -7.33
CA VAL A 99 -3.88 -9.99 -8.13
C VAL A 99 -4.20 -9.72 -9.60
N ASN A 100 -5.02 -8.71 -9.89
CA ASN A 100 -5.50 -8.42 -11.25
C ASN A 100 -4.76 -7.21 -11.84
N PRO A 101 -3.78 -7.43 -12.75
CA PRO A 101 -2.96 -6.33 -13.28
C PRO A 101 -3.70 -5.43 -14.26
N THR A 102 -4.90 -5.82 -14.70
CA THR A 102 -5.74 -5.01 -15.61
C THR A 102 -6.91 -4.35 -14.87
N SER A 103 -6.95 -4.46 -13.54
CA SER A 103 -8.02 -3.91 -12.72
C SER A 103 -8.00 -2.38 -12.69
N ARG A 104 -9.09 -1.81 -12.22
CA ARG A 104 -9.18 -0.36 -12.04
C ARG A 104 -8.15 0.16 -11.04
N LEU A 105 -7.90 -0.60 -9.96
CA LEU A 105 -6.87 -0.21 -8.98
C LEU A 105 -5.48 -0.23 -9.62
N ALA A 106 -5.16 -1.28 -10.39
CA ALA A 106 -3.85 -1.40 -11.03
C ALA A 106 -3.52 -0.16 -11.87
N LYS A 107 -4.52 0.40 -12.55
CA LYS A 107 -4.35 1.59 -13.40
C LYS A 107 -4.05 2.86 -12.61
N GLN A 108 -4.28 2.85 -11.31
CA GLN A 108 -4.08 4.01 -10.45
C GLN A 108 -2.73 4.00 -9.73
N GLY A 109 -1.90 2.98 -9.93
CA GLY A 109 -0.61 2.87 -9.24
C GLY A 109 0.51 3.58 -9.98
N ASP A 110 1.24 4.44 -9.29
CA ASP A 110 2.57 4.86 -9.74
C ASP A 110 3.52 3.67 -9.66
N TYR A 111 3.31 2.80 -8.67
CA TYR A 111 3.97 1.51 -8.54
C TYR A 111 2.90 0.43 -8.37
N LEU A 112 3.05 -0.66 -9.10
CA LEU A 112 2.13 -1.79 -9.05
C LEU A 112 2.90 -3.06 -8.66
N PHE A 113 2.47 -3.70 -7.58
CA PHE A 113 2.91 -5.04 -7.23
C PHE A 113 1.81 -6.04 -7.60
N HIS A 114 2.12 -6.87 -8.58
CA HIS A 114 1.20 -7.91 -9.05
C HIS A 114 1.33 -9.13 -8.12
N LEU A 115 0.30 -9.38 -7.31
CA LEU A 115 0.25 -10.51 -6.41
C LEU A 115 -0.19 -11.77 -7.16
N VAL A 116 0.33 -12.91 -6.73
CA VAL A 116 -0.05 -14.20 -7.32
C VAL A 116 -1.41 -14.62 -6.77
N ASN A 117 -2.28 -15.12 -7.66
CA ASN A 117 -3.56 -15.64 -7.26
C ASN A 117 -3.38 -17.06 -6.71
N ASP A 118 -3.62 -17.24 -5.41
CA ASP A 118 -3.55 -18.54 -4.74
C ASP A 118 -4.92 -19.07 -4.34
N ALA A 119 -5.98 -18.57 -4.99
CA ALA A 119 -7.35 -18.98 -4.68
C ALA A 119 -7.53 -20.47 -5.03
N THR A 120 -7.62 -21.29 -4.00
CA THR A 120 -7.82 -22.75 -4.14
C THR A 120 -9.21 -23.16 -3.68
N THR A 121 -10.13 -22.21 -3.46
CA THR A 121 -11.35 -22.51 -2.75
C THR A 121 -12.50 -22.91 -3.66
N THR A 122 -13.23 -23.94 -3.20
CA THR A 122 -14.51 -24.33 -3.72
C THR A 122 -15.66 -23.78 -2.86
N LEU A 123 -15.33 -23.04 -1.79
CA LEU A 123 -16.28 -22.47 -0.86
C LEU A 123 -16.43 -20.97 -1.09
N ASP A 124 -17.62 -20.45 -0.82
CA ASP A 124 -17.94 -19.04 -0.99
C ASP A 124 -17.46 -18.21 0.22
N VAL A 125 -16.21 -18.45 0.64
CA VAL A 125 -15.55 -17.71 1.71
C VAL A 125 -14.18 -17.25 1.26
N ASP A 126 -13.73 -16.14 1.81
CA ASP A 126 -12.42 -15.58 1.50
C ASP A 126 -11.34 -16.37 2.25
N THR A 127 -10.64 -17.25 1.52
CA THR A 127 -9.52 -18.02 2.05
C THR A 127 -8.21 -17.66 1.34
N LYS A 128 -8.18 -16.56 0.60
CA LYS A 128 -7.00 -16.13 -0.12
C LYS A 128 -5.89 -15.75 0.85
N SER A 129 -4.67 -16.19 0.55
CA SER A 129 -3.49 -15.85 1.35
C SER A 129 -3.09 -14.40 1.13
N ARG A 130 -2.69 -13.72 2.20
CA ARG A 130 -2.08 -12.40 2.16
C ARG A 130 -0.58 -12.46 2.50
N CYS A 131 0.00 -13.66 2.49
CA CYS A 131 1.41 -13.84 2.84
C CYS A 131 2.34 -13.08 1.88
N GLN A 132 2.04 -13.07 0.60
CA GLN A 132 2.87 -12.35 -0.38
C GLN A 132 2.82 -10.84 -0.14
N LEU A 133 1.64 -10.29 0.15
CA LEU A 133 1.52 -8.87 0.49
C LEU A 133 2.35 -8.54 1.73
N MET A 134 2.25 -9.37 2.76
CA MET A 134 3.04 -9.22 3.98
C MET A 134 4.53 -9.27 3.68
N LEU A 135 4.96 -10.22 2.85
CA LEU A 135 6.36 -10.36 2.47
C LEU A 135 6.88 -9.11 1.75
N ILE A 136 6.14 -8.60 0.78
CA ILE A 136 6.55 -7.43 0.03
C ILE A 136 6.64 -6.20 0.94
N LEU A 137 5.68 -6.02 1.84
CA LEU A 137 5.71 -4.93 2.79
C LEU A 137 6.92 -5.02 3.73
N ASN A 138 7.26 -6.22 4.20
CA ASN A 138 8.45 -6.42 5.02
C ASN A 138 9.74 -6.09 4.24
N ILE A 139 9.79 -6.44 2.97
CA ILE A 139 10.94 -6.12 2.11
C ILE A 139 11.06 -4.60 1.94
N ILE A 140 9.96 -3.90 1.72
CA ILE A 140 9.94 -2.44 1.61
C ILE A 140 10.41 -1.79 2.91
N ILE A 141 9.88 -2.24 4.04
CA ILE A 141 10.26 -1.69 5.35
C ILE A 141 11.74 -1.94 5.65
N LYS A 142 12.23 -3.14 5.33
CA LYS A 142 13.65 -3.47 5.52
C LYS A 142 14.53 -2.53 4.69
N GLU A 143 14.19 -2.28 3.43
CA GLU A 143 14.92 -1.35 2.58
C GLU A 143 14.86 0.08 3.13
N PHE A 144 13.70 0.50 3.62
CA PHE A 144 13.52 1.78 4.28
C PHE A 144 14.49 1.94 5.46
N VAL A 145 14.62 0.91 6.29
CA VAL A 145 15.55 0.92 7.43
C VAL A 145 17.01 0.97 6.95
N GLN A 146 17.35 0.19 5.93
CA GLN A 146 18.72 0.17 5.40
C GLN A 146 19.12 1.51 4.82
N GLN A 147 18.24 2.19 4.13
CA GLN A 147 18.49 3.54 3.61
C GLN A 147 18.70 4.55 4.73
N SER A 148 17.95 4.42 5.84
CA SER A 148 18.15 5.26 7.03
C SER A 148 19.55 5.07 7.61
N ALA A 149 20.02 3.83 7.73
CA ALA A 149 21.33 3.53 8.25
C ALA A 149 22.45 4.13 7.38
N PHE A 150 22.26 4.08 6.06
CA PHE A 150 23.21 4.70 5.12
C PHE A 150 23.26 6.21 5.26
N ALA A 151 22.12 6.84 5.48
CA ALA A 151 22.05 8.30 5.64
C ALA A 151 22.73 8.79 6.91
N MET A 152 22.91 7.91 7.92
CA MET A 152 23.54 8.26 9.19
C MET A 152 25.06 8.03 9.19
N THR A 153 25.59 7.40 8.15
CA THR A 153 27.03 7.22 7.98
C THR A 153 27.57 8.22 7.00
#